data_f98305921d891878c071daff1f505f71
#
_entry.id   f98305921d891878c071daff1f505f71
#
_cell.length_a   1.000
_cell.length_b   1.000
_cell.length_c   1.000
_cell.angle_alpha   90.00
_cell.angle_beta   90.00
_cell.angle_gamma   90.00
#
_symmetry.space_group_name_H-M   'P 1'
#
loop_
_entity.id
_entity.type
_entity.pdbx_description
1 polymer ?
#
loop_
_entity_poly.entity_id
_entity_poly.type
_entity_poly.pdbx_seq_one_letter_code
_entity_poly.pdbx_strand_id
1 'polypeptide(L)'
;KELPTLEERMDDVRAVMDAVGSRKAALLGISEGGPLCLLFAATYPERTQALILYGTYARWLHADDYPIGMPWPEWNAMLAELEAGWGGPAGLDWYAPSLKDDPTMQQGWGGFLRTGASPAAGLALLRMNEETDVRPVLAAIHVPTLVLHRSGDRLIAVEHGRCLAEHI
;
A
#
# COMPACT_ATOMS: atom_id res chain seq x y z
N LYS A 1 -11.58 9.36 -15.49
CA LYS A 1 -12.46 8.81 -14.45
C LYS A 1 -11.76 9.04 -13.12
N GLU A 2 -12.40 9.68 -12.19
CA GLU A 2 -11.88 9.90 -10.84
C GLU A 2 -11.68 8.54 -10.13
N LEU A 3 -10.61 8.41 -9.38
CA LEU A 3 -10.35 7.18 -8.63
C LEU A 3 -11.17 7.19 -7.34
N PRO A 4 -11.63 6.02 -6.85
CA PRO A 4 -12.42 5.95 -5.63
C PRO A 4 -11.57 6.30 -4.40
N THR A 5 -12.18 7.00 -3.44
CA THR A 5 -11.58 7.29 -2.13
C THR A 5 -11.36 6.00 -1.32
N LEU A 6 -10.62 6.08 -0.19
CA LEU A 6 -10.48 4.93 0.72
C LEU A 6 -11.85 4.51 1.29
N GLU A 7 -12.71 5.47 1.57
CA GLU A 7 -14.07 5.23 2.09
C GLU A 7 -14.94 4.47 1.09
N GLU A 8 -14.93 4.89 -0.19
CA GLU A 8 -15.64 4.17 -1.25
C GLU A 8 -15.08 2.75 -1.45
N ARG A 9 -13.76 2.57 -1.33
CA ARG A 9 -13.13 1.23 -1.40
C ARG A 9 -13.48 0.36 -0.19
N MET A 10 -13.73 0.94 0.99
CA MET A 10 -14.27 0.18 2.14
C MET A 10 -15.67 -0.37 1.86
N ASP A 11 -16.51 0.37 1.14
CA ASP A 11 -17.82 -0.10 0.74
C ASP A 11 -17.74 -1.29 -0.23
N ASP A 12 -16.75 -1.31 -1.11
CA ASP A 12 -16.47 -2.47 -1.96
C ASP A 12 -16.09 -3.71 -1.13
N VAL A 13 -15.24 -3.54 -0.11
CA VAL A 13 -14.88 -4.64 0.81
C VAL A 13 -16.14 -5.17 1.53
N ARG A 14 -17.00 -4.29 2.02
CA ARG A 14 -18.26 -4.67 2.66
C ARG A 14 -19.18 -5.42 1.70
N ALA A 15 -19.34 -4.90 0.48
CA ALA A 15 -20.18 -5.53 -0.53
C ALA A 15 -19.71 -6.95 -0.87
N VAL A 16 -18.40 -7.17 -0.99
CA VAL A 16 -17.83 -8.51 -1.21
C VAL A 16 -18.10 -9.42 -0.01
N MET A 17 -17.86 -8.94 1.21
CA MET A 17 -18.14 -9.72 2.43
C MET A 17 -19.60 -10.12 2.52
N ASP A 18 -20.52 -9.19 2.21
CA ASP A 18 -21.96 -9.44 2.27
C ASP A 18 -22.40 -10.44 1.19
N ALA A 19 -21.85 -10.32 -0.02
CA ALA A 19 -22.15 -11.21 -1.13
C ALA A 19 -21.78 -12.67 -0.85
N VAL A 20 -20.70 -12.91 -0.08
CA VAL A 20 -20.26 -14.25 0.33
C VAL A 20 -20.79 -14.68 1.70
N GLY A 21 -21.65 -13.89 2.33
CA GLY A 21 -22.20 -14.17 3.66
C GLY A 21 -21.18 -14.10 4.81
N SER A 22 -20.05 -13.42 4.60
CA SER A 22 -19.01 -13.26 5.64
C SER A 22 -19.39 -12.15 6.61
N ARG A 23 -19.74 -12.54 7.82
CA ARG A 23 -20.09 -11.59 8.89
C ARG A 23 -18.85 -10.88 9.44
N LYS A 24 -17.70 -11.55 9.47
CA LYS A 24 -16.45 -11.08 10.04
C LYS A 24 -15.28 -11.74 9.31
N ALA A 25 -14.23 -10.97 8.98
CA ALA A 25 -13.07 -11.46 8.23
C ALA A 25 -11.75 -11.03 8.88
N ALA A 26 -10.72 -11.86 8.74
CA ALA A 26 -9.35 -11.40 8.86
C ALA A 26 -8.96 -10.66 7.58
N LEU A 27 -8.34 -9.48 7.71
CA LEU A 27 -7.93 -8.65 6.59
C LEU A 27 -6.42 -8.69 6.43
N LEU A 28 -5.96 -8.93 5.22
CA LEU A 28 -4.54 -8.85 4.84
C LEU A 28 -4.32 -7.58 4.02
N GLY A 29 -3.61 -6.61 4.60
CA GLY A 29 -3.19 -5.38 3.94
C GLY A 29 -1.71 -5.46 3.51
N ILE A 30 -1.45 -5.39 2.22
CA ILE A 30 -0.10 -5.36 1.65
C ILE A 30 0.12 -4.00 1.00
N SER A 31 1.26 -3.36 1.26
CA SER A 31 1.60 -2.07 0.64
C SER A 31 0.45 -1.05 0.82
N GLU A 32 -0.04 -0.43 -0.25
CA GLU A 32 -1.17 0.51 -0.24
C GLU A 32 -2.52 -0.10 0.21
N GLY A 33 -2.61 -1.42 0.29
CA GLY A 33 -3.77 -2.10 0.89
C GLY A 33 -3.82 -2.00 2.41
N GLY A 34 -2.69 -1.70 3.07
CA GLY A 34 -2.64 -1.53 4.52
C GLY A 34 -3.50 -0.38 5.04
N PRO A 35 -3.35 0.85 4.53
CA PRO A 35 -4.21 1.98 4.92
C PRO A 35 -5.70 1.68 4.80
N LEU A 36 -6.12 0.99 3.73
CA LEU A 36 -7.51 0.56 3.57
C LEU A 36 -7.95 -0.39 4.68
N CYS A 37 -7.12 -1.40 5.00
CA CYS A 37 -7.42 -2.37 6.07
C CYS A 37 -7.43 -1.72 7.45
N LEU A 38 -6.52 -0.77 7.70
CA LEU A 38 -6.46 0.01 8.94
C LEU A 38 -7.72 0.85 9.13
N LEU A 39 -8.11 1.61 8.10
CA LEU A 39 -9.32 2.43 8.12
C LEU A 39 -10.58 1.55 8.29
N PHE A 40 -10.64 0.42 7.58
CA PHE A 40 -11.75 -0.53 7.69
C PHE A 40 -11.87 -1.10 9.11
N ALA A 41 -10.76 -1.53 9.70
CA ALA A 41 -10.77 -2.11 11.06
C ALA A 41 -11.15 -1.10 12.14
N ALA A 42 -10.73 0.16 11.98
CA ALA A 42 -11.12 1.23 12.90
C ALA A 42 -12.60 1.61 12.75
N THR A 43 -13.13 1.57 11.53
CA THR A 43 -14.52 1.95 11.22
C THR A 43 -15.51 0.83 11.50
N TYR A 44 -15.14 -0.42 11.21
CA TYR A 44 -15.98 -1.62 11.32
C TYR A 44 -15.31 -2.72 12.17
N PRO A 45 -15.03 -2.45 13.46
CA PRO A 45 -14.36 -3.43 14.34
C PRO A 45 -15.17 -4.73 14.49
N GLU A 46 -16.51 -4.65 14.44
CA GLU A 46 -17.39 -5.80 14.49
C GLU A 46 -17.32 -6.67 13.23
N ARG A 47 -16.86 -6.12 12.10
CA ARG A 47 -16.66 -6.82 10.83
C ARG A 47 -15.23 -7.34 10.68
N THR A 48 -14.29 -6.94 11.54
CA THR A 48 -12.87 -7.27 11.45
C THR A 48 -12.48 -8.26 12.55
N GLN A 49 -12.05 -9.46 12.17
CA GLN A 49 -11.61 -10.49 13.12
C GLN A 49 -10.15 -10.28 13.55
N ALA A 50 -9.29 -9.92 12.61
CA ALA A 50 -7.87 -9.66 12.81
C ALA A 50 -7.31 -8.85 11.63
N LEU A 51 -6.15 -8.22 11.87
CA LEU A 51 -5.35 -7.59 10.81
C LEU A 51 -4.03 -8.33 10.62
N ILE A 52 -3.62 -8.48 9.37
CA ILE A 52 -2.27 -8.86 8.96
C ILE A 52 -1.77 -7.76 8.04
N LEU A 53 -0.74 -7.05 8.46
CA LEU A 53 -0.17 -5.90 7.75
C LEU A 53 1.23 -6.27 7.27
N TYR A 54 1.43 -6.31 5.96
CA TYR A 54 2.71 -6.71 5.38
C TYR A 54 3.30 -5.62 4.48
N GLY A 55 4.49 -5.12 4.85
CA GLY A 55 5.22 -4.13 4.05
C GLY A 55 4.35 -2.92 3.72
N THR A 56 3.77 -2.29 4.73
CA THR A 56 2.78 -1.22 4.60
C THR A 56 3.05 -0.06 5.56
N TYR A 57 2.21 0.95 5.50
CA TYR A 57 2.36 2.25 6.17
C TYR A 57 1.00 2.81 6.60
N ALA A 58 1.03 3.78 7.53
CA ALA A 58 -0.15 4.59 7.87
C ALA A 58 -0.23 5.88 7.04
N ARG A 59 0.94 6.40 6.63
CA ARG A 59 1.11 7.54 5.74
C ARG A 59 2.27 7.26 4.79
N TRP A 60 2.12 7.63 3.52
CA TRP A 60 3.15 7.39 2.53
C TRP A 60 4.25 8.45 2.56
N LEU A 61 3.87 9.72 2.43
CA LEU A 61 4.80 10.82 2.27
C LEU A 61 5.31 11.37 3.59
N HIS A 62 6.54 11.87 3.55
CA HIS A 62 7.18 12.62 4.62
C HIS A 62 6.32 13.81 5.07
N ALA A 63 6.31 14.06 6.38
CA ALA A 63 5.82 15.27 7.02
C ALA A 63 6.69 15.58 8.23
N ASP A 64 6.62 16.82 8.75
CA ASP A 64 7.42 17.24 9.89
C ASP A 64 7.18 16.35 11.13
N ASP A 65 5.95 15.88 11.30
CA ASP A 65 5.52 14.94 12.33
C ASP A 65 5.60 13.45 11.91
N TYR A 66 6.12 13.18 10.69
CA TYR A 66 6.28 11.83 10.14
C TYR A 66 7.54 11.72 9.27
N PRO A 67 8.72 11.81 9.87
CA PRO A 67 9.99 11.86 9.14
C PRO A 67 10.38 10.54 8.44
N ILE A 68 9.72 9.45 8.76
CA ILE A 68 9.94 8.13 8.14
C ILE A 68 9.30 7.99 6.76
N GLY A 69 8.41 8.90 6.39
CA GLY A 69 7.74 8.88 5.10
C GLY A 69 8.67 9.18 3.92
N MET A 70 8.27 8.76 2.73
CA MET A 70 8.99 8.98 1.47
C MET A 70 9.16 10.49 1.20
N PRO A 71 10.39 10.99 1.01
CA PRO A 71 10.60 12.39 0.67
C PRO A 71 10.00 12.77 -0.69
N TRP A 72 9.37 13.95 -0.79
CA TRP A 72 8.76 14.43 -2.02
C TRP A 72 9.68 14.41 -3.25
N PRO A 73 10.95 14.83 -3.18
CA PRO A 73 11.84 14.79 -4.34
C PRO A 73 12.08 13.36 -4.84
N GLU A 74 12.24 12.40 -3.92
CA GLU A 74 12.45 10.99 -4.25
C GLU A 74 11.19 10.38 -4.86
N TRP A 75 10.02 10.66 -4.29
CA TRP A 75 8.75 10.21 -4.82
C TRP A 75 8.49 10.71 -6.24
N ASN A 76 8.70 12.00 -6.50
CA ASN A 76 8.55 12.58 -7.82
C ASN A 76 9.53 11.98 -8.84
N ALA A 77 10.77 11.71 -8.43
CA ALA A 77 11.76 11.04 -9.29
C ALA A 77 11.31 9.62 -9.65
N MET A 78 10.77 8.86 -8.68
CA MET A 78 10.21 7.53 -8.92
C MET A 78 9.03 7.56 -9.91
N LEU A 79 8.10 8.48 -9.73
CA LEU A 79 6.96 8.62 -10.65
C LEU A 79 7.40 8.95 -12.06
N ALA A 80 8.37 9.86 -12.21
CA ALA A 80 8.93 10.22 -13.51
C ALA A 80 9.64 9.04 -14.20
N GLU A 81 10.39 8.24 -13.43
CA GLU A 81 11.04 7.04 -13.95
C GLU A 81 10.02 5.98 -14.42
N LEU A 82 8.98 5.74 -13.62
CA LEU A 82 7.90 4.82 -13.99
C LEU A 82 7.14 5.31 -15.22
N GLU A 83 6.85 6.61 -15.33
CA GLU A 83 6.18 7.20 -16.48
C GLU A 83 6.99 7.00 -17.75
N ALA A 84 8.29 7.29 -17.70
CA ALA A 84 9.18 7.15 -18.84
C ALA A 84 9.43 5.70 -19.26
N GLY A 85 9.45 4.78 -18.29
CA GLY A 85 9.83 3.37 -18.47
C GLY A 85 8.68 2.38 -18.34
N TRP A 86 7.41 2.81 -18.37
CA TRP A 86 6.26 1.92 -18.18
C TRP A 86 6.22 0.78 -19.18
N GLY A 87 6.11 -0.44 -18.68
CA GLY A 87 6.14 -1.65 -19.51
C GLY A 87 7.54 -2.15 -19.87
N GLY A 88 8.56 -1.51 -19.32
CA GLY A 88 9.94 -1.96 -19.28
C GLY A 88 10.35 -2.35 -17.85
N PRO A 89 11.66 -2.31 -17.53
CA PRO A 89 12.18 -2.71 -16.22
C PRO A 89 12.06 -1.61 -15.15
N ALA A 90 11.50 -0.43 -15.43
CA ALA A 90 11.39 0.68 -14.50
C ALA A 90 10.73 0.24 -13.19
N GLY A 91 11.32 0.62 -12.07
CA GLY A 91 10.88 0.26 -10.73
C GLY A 91 11.31 -1.13 -10.24
N LEU A 92 11.81 -2.01 -11.11
CA LEU A 92 12.21 -3.37 -10.68
C LEU A 92 13.33 -3.36 -9.63
N ASP A 93 14.20 -2.39 -9.65
CA ASP A 93 15.30 -2.22 -8.68
C ASP A 93 14.81 -1.84 -7.27
N TRP A 94 13.61 -1.27 -7.15
CA TRP A 94 12.99 -1.01 -5.85
C TRP A 94 12.26 -2.23 -5.30
N TYR A 95 11.50 -2.92 -6.16
CA TYR A 95 10.69 -4.08 -5.75
C TYR A 95 11.53 -5.37 -5.61
N ALA A 96 12.49 -5.59 -6.51
CA ALA A 96 13.31 -6.78 -6.56
C ALA A 96 14.78 -6.47 -6.96
N PRO A 97 15.54 -5.72 -6.12
CA PRO A 97 16.87 -5.23 -6.46
C PRO A 97 17.87 -6.35 -6.80
N SER A 98 17.71 -7.54 -6.23
CA SER A 98 18.55 -8.71 -6.53
C SER A 98 18.29 -9.33 -7.91
N LEU A 99 17.19 -8.98 -8.56
CA LEU A 99 16.73 -9.51 -9.84
C LEU A 99 16.68 -8.44 -10.94
N LYS A 100 17.12 -7.22 -10.64
CA LYS A 100 17.02 -6.08 -11.56
C LYS A 100 17.71 -6.29 -12.90
N ASP A 101 18.81 -7.07 -12.89
CA ASP A 101 19.64 -7.34 -14.09
C ASP A 101 19.28 -8.69 -14.75
N ASP A 102 18.27 -9.41 -14.24
CA ASP A 102 17.80 -10.66 -14.85
C ASP A 102 16.85 -10.35 -16.02
N PRO A 103 17.19 -10.74 -17.27
CA PRO A 103 16.36 -10.44 -18.45
C PRO A 103 14.96 -11.06 -18.37
N THR A 104 14.80 -12.23 -17.74
CA THR A 104 13.50 -12.89 -17.58
C THR A 104 12.61 -12.10 -16.63
N MET A 105 13.18 -11.63 -15.52
CA MET A 105 12.47 -10.77 -14.56
C MET A 105 12.12 -9.42 -15.18
N GLN A 106 13.02 -8.79 -15.91
CA GLN A 106 12.73 -7.53 -16.60
C GLN A 106 11.58 -7.69 -17.60
N GLN A 107 11.58 -8.75 -18.39
CA GLN A 107 10.51 -9.03 -19.36
C GLN A 107 9.18 -9.32 -18.65
N GLY A 108 9.20 -10.15 -17.60
CA GLY A 108 8.02 -10.48 -16.80
C GLY A 108 7.43 -9.26 -16.10
N TRP A 109 8.28 -8.43 -15.49
CA TRP A 109 7.88 -7.18 -14.84
C TRP A 109 7.24 -6.20 -15.82
N GLY A 110 7.88 -5.96 -16.98
CA GLY A 110 7.31 -5.12 -18.03
C GLY A 110 5.98 -5.66 -18.55
N GLY A 111 5.84 -6.99 -18.66
CA GLY A 111 4.57 -7.65 -18.99
C GLY A 111 3.49 -7.40 -17.95
N PHE A 112 3.84 -7.55 -16.67
CA PHE A 112 2.95 -7.27 -15.54
C PHE A 112 2.43 -5.83 -15.56
N LEU A 113 3.31 -4.84 -15.74
CA LEU A 113 2.91 -3.44 -15.82
C LEU A 113 1.94 -3.18 -16.98
N ARG A 114 2.24 -3.69 -18.18
CA ARG A 114 1.40 -3.48 -19.38
C ARG A 114 0.03 -4.14 -19.28
N THR A 115 -0.06 -5.30 -18.61
CA THR A 115 -1.33 -6.02 -18.47
C THR A 115 -2.15 -5.54 -17.29
N GLY A 116 -1.49 -4.99 -16.26
CA GLY A 116 -2.15 -4.51 -15.03
C GLY A 116 -2.89 -3.19 -15.23
N ALA A 117 -2.23 -2.22 -15.87
CA ALA A 117 -2.83 -0.89 -16.09
C ALA A 117 -2.17 -0.15 -17.26
N SER A 118 -2.88 0.85 -17.79
CA SER A 118 -2.23 1.85 -18.63
C SER A 118 -1.28 2.72 -17.79
N PRO A 119 -0.23 3.34 -18.40
CA PRO A 119 0.68 4.23 -17.67
C PRO A 119 -0.06 5.30 -16.86
N ALA A 120 -1.01 5.99 -17.48
CA ALA A 120 -1.81 7.02 -16.81
C ALA A 120 -2.64 6.48 -15.63
N ALA A 121 -3.23 5.28 -15.76
CA ALA A 121 -3.99 4.68 -14.69
C ALA A 121 -3.09 4.21 -13.53
N GLY A 122 -1.93 3.62 -13.85
CA GLY A 122 -0.96 3.20 -12.84
C GLY A 122 -0.40 4.38 -12.05
N LEU A 123 0.00 5.46 -12.73
CA LEU A 123 0.47 6.68 -12.08
C LEU A 123 -0.62 7.35 -11.23
N ALA A 124 -1.87 7.36 -11.71
CA ALA A 124 -2.98 7.90 -10.94
C ALA A 124 -3.20 7.11 -9.63
N LEU A 125 -3.12 5.76 -9.68
CA LEU A 125 -3.18 4.91 -8.48
C LEU A 125 -2.03 5.21 -7.50
N LEU A 126 -0.81 5.38 -8.01
CA LEU A 126 0.35 5.71 -7.17
C LEU A 126 0.18 7.09 -6.51
N ARG A 127 -0.34 8.08 -7.24
CA ARG A 127 -0.60 9.43 -6.70
C ARG A 127 -1.67 9.45 -5.62
N MET A 128 -2.61 8.52 -5.58
CA MET A 128 -3.57 8.40 -4.47
C MET A 128 -2.88 8.23 -3.11
N ASN A 129 -1.70 7.61 -3.10
CA ASN A 129 -0.95 7.41 -1.85
C ASN A 129 -0.43 8.73 -1.27
N GLU A 130 -0.32 9.80 -2.08
CA GLU A 130 0.16 11.12 -1.66
C GLU A 130 -0.73 11.73 -0.57
N GLU A 131 -2.03 11.51 -0.65
CA GLU A 131 -3.04 12.05 0.27
C GLU A 131 -3.36 11.09 1.43
N THR A 132 -2.83 9.87 1.37
CA THR A 132 -3.12 8.84 2.37
C THR A 132 -2.49 9.17 3.71
N ASP A 133 -3.31 9.37 4.75
CA ASP A 133 -2.89 9.47 6.14
C ASP A 133 -3.98 8.90 7.07
N VAL A 134 -3.74 7.68 7.53
CA VAL A 134 -4.64 6.98 8.46
C VAL A 134 -4.08 6.90 9.88
N ARG A 135 -3.04 7.66 10.20
CA ARG A 135 -2.47 7.74 11.56
C ARG A 135 -3.51 8.08 12.62
N PRO A 136 -4.46 9.02 12.36
CA PRO A 136 -5.44 9.42 13.38
C PRO A 136 -6.35 8.28 13.86
N VAL A 137 -6.50 7.21 13.08
CA VAL A 137 -7.40 6.10 13.44
C VAL A 137 -6.68 4.90 14.06
N LEU A 138 -5.36 4.87 14.12
CA LEU A 138 -4.58 3.72 14.60
C LEU A 138 -4.97 3.33 16.04
N ALA A 139 -5.06 4.31 16.95
CA ALA A 139 -5.42 4.08 18.34
C ALA A 139 -6.85 3.56 18.56
N ALA A 140 -7.72 3.62 17.54
CA ALA A 140 -9.07 3.07 17.58
C ALA A 140 -9.12 1.57 17.18
N ILE A 141 -8.01 1.01 16.72
CA ILE A 141 -7.93 -0.38 16.30
C ILE A 141 -7.65 -1.24 17.53
N HIS A 142 -8.59 -2.13 17.86
CA HIS A 142 -8.49 -3.04 19.01
C HIS A 142 -8.54 -4.52 18.62
N VAL A 143 -8.55 -4.82 17.34
CA VAL A 143 -8.52 -6.21 16.85
C VAL A 143 -7.09 -6.77 16.91
N PRO A 144 -6.92 -8.10 17.09
CA PRO A 144 -5.59 -8.70 17.00
C PRO A 144 -4.89 -8.32 15.70
N THR A 145 -3.68 -7.77 15.79
CA THR A 145 -2.95 -7.26 14.65
C THR A 145 -1.55 -7.87 14.59
N LEU A 146 -1.20 -8.42 13.43
CA LEU A 146 0.13 -8.91 13.11
C LEU A 146 0.78 -7.97 12.09
N VAL A 147 1.89 -7.36 12.46
CA VAL A 147 2.70 -6.53 11.56
C VAL A 147 3.92 -7.33 11.09
N LEU A 148 4.05 -7.51 9.78
CA LEU A 148 5.17 -8.18 9.12
C LEU A 148 5.86 -7.17 8.22
N HIS A 149 7.18 -7.03 8.39
CA HIS A 149 7.95 -6.09 7.57
C HIS A 149 9.36 -6.62 7.31
N ARG A 150 9.81 -6.53 6.08
CA ARG A 150 11.16 -6.90 5.70
C ARG A 150 12.14 -5.82 6.17
N SER A 151 13.16 -6.20 6.96
CA SER A 151 14.14 -5.23 7.51
C SER A 151 14.97 -4.50 6.45
N GLY A 152 15.11 -5.07 5.26
CA GLY A 152 15.83 -4.48 4.12
C GLY A 152 14.89 -4.02 3.00
N ASP A 153 13.65 -3.67 3.30
CA ASP A 153 12.73 -3.10 2.32
C ASP A 153 13.26 -1.73 1.86
N ARG A 154 13.40 -1.55 0.56
CA ARG A 154 13.95 -0.33 -0.02
C ARG A 154 12.88 0.67 -0.43
N LEU A 155 11.64 0.18 -0.59
CA LEU A 155 10.52 1.01 -1.00
C LEU A 155 9.76 1.53 0.22
N ILE A 156 9.43 0.62 1.15
CA ILE A 156 8.72 0.96 2.38
C ILE A 156 9.64 0.61 3.55
N ALA A 157 10.26 1.62 4.13
CA ALA A 157 11.22 1.42 5.22
C ALA A 157 10.57 0.67 6.40
N VAL A 158 11.32 -0.20 7.07
CA VAL A 158 10.83 -1.01 8.21
C VAL A 158 10.29 -0.16 9.37
N GLU A 159 10.68 1.09 9.45
CA GLU A 159 10.21 2.09 10.41
C GLU A 159 8.70 2.31 10.31
N HIS A 160 8.10 2.19 9.13
CA HIS A 160 6.64 2.22 8.97
C HIS A 160 5.97 1.06 9.71
N GLY A 161 6.52 -0.16 9.60
CA GLY A 161 6.01 -1.32 10.33
C GLY A 161 6.17 -1.18 11.85
N ARG A 162 7.29 -0.61 12.32
CA ARG A 162 7.50 -0.30 13.75
C ARG A 162 6.48 0.72 14.24
N CYS A 163 6.29 1.79 13.49
CA CYS A 163 5.29 2.81 13.80
C CYS A 163 3.89 2.21 13.94
N LEU A 164 3.47 1.33 13.02
CA LEU A 164 2.18 0.64 13.11
C LEU A 164 2.09 -0.22 14.38
N ALA A 165 3.13 -1.01 14.68
CA ALA A 165 3.15 -1.89 15.86
C ALA A 165 3.18 -1.12 17.20
N GLU A 166 3.63 0.13 17.22
CA GLU A 166 3.67 0.99 18.40
C GLU A 166 2.35 1.75 18.65
N HIS A 167 1.52 1.92 17.61
CA HIS A 167 0.34 2.78 17.69
C HIS A 167 -1.00 2.02 17.57
N ILE A 168 -0.97 0.73 17.27
CA ILE A 168 -2.10 -0.21 17.30
C ILE A 168 -2.02 -1.09 18.58
#